data_1e2d35e63a04dfe0673b733bb64476b4
#
_entry.id   1e2d35e63a04dfe0673b733bb64476b4
#
_cell.length_a   1.000
_cell.length_b   1.000
_cell.length_c   1.000
_cell.angle_alpha   90.00
_cell.angle_beta   90.00
_cell.angle_gamma   90.00
#
_symmetry.space_group_name_H-M   'P 1'
#
loop_
_entity.id
_entity.type
_entity.pdbx_description
1 polymer ?
#
loop_
_entity_poly.entity_id
_entity_poly.type
_entity_poly.pdbx_seq_one_letter_code
_entity_poly.pdbx_strand_id
1 'polypeptide(L)'
;MKSDAFRGQVVIVTGASAGIGQALALHLARQGAKVAVAARRAERLEQVEAECRSLGAETLVVPTDVSDEAQCKALVEKTVAAFGKLDMLINNAGLAVTALFGDLPDLDLFRHTVDVNFYGAVNCTYYALPFLKQARGRIVAISSLGGKTAIPYNSSYCASKYGMHGFYDSLRMELRQPGVSVTMICPWWVATEFHTALLDKDGVPRGAERGQDLYTSKTMSAKRCAEITLRAAYDRRREILMGPGRLAVWLKVITPGFMDWLAVKVFLEPVVRRARSVQEWRDQGSPEKVDHV
;
A
#
# COMPACT_ATOMS: atom_id res chain seq x y z
N MET A 1 10.22 -20.63 -5.48
CA MET A 1 9.04 -20.58 -6.35
C MET A 1 9.53 -20.90 -7.76
N LYS A 2 8.82 -21.74 -8.52
CA LYS A 2 9.16 -22.04 -9.91
C LYS A 2 8.98 -20.81 -10.79
N SER A 3 9.65 -20.73 -11.92
CA SER A 3 9.58 -19.59 -12.86
C SER A 3 8.21 -19.38 -13.50
N ASP A 4 7.32 -20.36 -13.42
CA ASP A 4 5.98 -20.40 -13.99
C ASP A 4 4.87 -20.64 -12.95
N ALA A 5 5.12 -20.26 -11.71
CA ALA A 5 4.24 -20.54 -10.58
C ALA A 5 2.82 -19.97 -10.71
N PHE A 6 2.63 -18.94 -11.52
CA PHE A 6 1.34 -18.29 -11.78
C PHE A 6 0.89 -18.41 -13.25
N ARG A 7 1.47 -19.34 -14.01
CA ARG A 7 1.13 -19.55 -15.42
C ARG A 7 -0.37 -19.78 -15.61
N GLY A 8 -0.98 -18.96 -16.48
CA GLY A 8 -2.40 -19.01 -16.81
C GLY A 8 -3.35 -18.59 -15.70
N GLN A 9 -2.86 -18.11 -14.55
CA GLN A 9 -3.68 -17.51 -13.52
C GLN A 9 -4.06 -16.08 -13.91
N VAL A 10 -5.29 -15.69 -13.62
CA VAL A 10 -5.81 -14.34 -13.83
C VAL A 10 -5.70 -13.58 -12.51
N VAL A 11 -5.01 -12.44 -12.53
CA VAL A 11 -4.70 -11.66 -11.34
C VAL A 11 -5.08 -10.20 -11.53
N ILE A 12 -5.85 -9.64 -10.59
CA ILE A 12 -6.06 -8.19 -10.48
C ILE A 12 -5.01 -7.62 -9.53
N VAL A 13 -4.36 -6.51 -9.94
CA VAL A 13 -3.46 -5.72 -9.09
C VAL A 13 -3.96 -4.28 -9.02
N THR A 14 -4.43 -3.84 -7.84
CA THR A 14 -4.81 -2.44 -7.62
C THR A 14 -3.59 -1.58 -7.26
N GLY A 15 -3.62 -0.28 -7.60
CA GLY A 15 -2.47 0.61 -7.39
C GLY A 15 -1.25 0.20 -8.24
N ALA A 16 -1.49 -0.38 -9.44
CA ALA A 16 -0.46 -0.95 -10.28
C ALA A 16 0.39 0.07 -11.06
N SER A 17 0.05 1.36 -11.02
CA SER A 17 0.72 2.40 -11.81
C SER A 17 2.14 2.77 -11.36
N ALA A 18 2.58 2.30 -10.18
CA ALA A 18 3.92 2.58 -9.63
C ALA A 18 4.27 1.63 -8.47
N GLY A 19 5.54 1.68 -8.05
CA GLY A 19 6.02 1.10 -6.80
C GLY A 19 5.79 -0.40 -6.66
N ILE A 20 5.22 -0.82 -5.53
CA ILE A 20 4.97 -2.25 -5.23
C ILE A 20 4.00 -2.85 -6.23
N GLY A 21 2.92 -2.13 -6.60
CA GLY A 21 1.91 -2.61 -7.53
C GLY A 21 2.47 -2.87 -8.94
N GLN A 22 3.26 -1.95 -9.49
CA GLN A 22 3.97 -2.13 -10.74
C GLN A 22 4.92 -3.34 -10.67
N ALA A 23 5.73 -3.41 -9.61
CA ALA A 23 6.66 -4.51 -9.42
C ALA A 23 5.94 -5.88 -9.35
N LEU A 24 4.77 -5.94 -8.69
CA LEU A 24 3.93 -7.14 -8.63
C LEU A 24 3.41 -7.52 -10.03
N ALA A 25 2.89 -6.56 -10.80
CA ALA A 25 2.41 -6.81 -12.15
C ALA A 25 3.51 -7.39 -13.06
N LEU A 26 4.69 -6.77 -13.05
CA LEU A 26 5.84 -7.25 -13.83
C LEU A 26 6.36 -8.62 -13.41
N HIS A 27 6.35 -8.92 -12.10
CA HIS A 27 6.73 -10.25 -11.62
C HIS A 27 5.71 -11.34 -12.00
N LEU A 28 4.42 -11.03 -11.93
CA LEU A 28 3.35 -11.92 -12.39
C LEU A 28 3.44 -12.18 -13.90
N ALA A 29 3.69 -11.13 -14.68
CA ALA A 29 3.91 -11.24 -16.12
C ALA A 29 5.05 -12.20 -16.46
N ARG A 30 6.21 -12.05 -15.80
CA ARG A 30 7.37 -12.98 -15.98
C ARG A 30 7.05 -14.43 -15.62
N GLN A 31 6.02 -14.66 -14.81
CA GLN A 31 5.60 -16.00 -14.39
C GLN A 31 4.40 -16.53 -15.19
N GLY A 32 4.06 -15.87 -16.30
CA GLY A 32 3.01 -16.30 -17.24
C GLY A 32 1.59 -16.08 -16.75
N ALA A 33 1.36 -15.19 -15.79
CA ALA A 33 0.02 -14.80 -15.39
C ALA A 33 -0.62 -13.85 -16.42
N LYS A 34 -1.95 -13.85 -16.48
CA LYS A 34 -2.75 -12.79 -17.12
C LYS A 34 -3.05 -11.74 -16.06
N VAL A 35 -2.74 -10.46 -16.33
CA VAL A 35 -2.75 -9.43 -15.32
C VAL A 35 -3.70 -8.29 -15.69
N ALA A 36 -4.69 -8.02 -14.84
CA ALA A 36 -5.46 -6.78 -14.89
C ALA A 36 -4.79 -5.75 -13.98
N VAL A 37 -4.30 -4.66 -14.57
CA VAL A 37 -3.64 -3.57 -13.86
C VAL A 37 -4.61 -2.42 -13.66
N ALA A 38 -4.81 -2.00 -12.39
CA ALA A 38 -5.79 -1.01 -12.01
C ALA A 38 -5.17 0.12 -11.18
N ALA A 39 -5.42 1.36 -11.57
CA ALA A 39 -5.11 2.60 -10.84
C ALA A 39 -5.81 3.77 -11.53
N ARG A 40 -5.74 4.98 -10.95
CA ARG A 40 -6.38 6.18 -11.52
C ARG A 40 -5.67 6.73 -12.76
N ARG A 41 -4.34 6.61 -12.85
CA ARG A 41 -3.50 7.19 -13.92
C ARG A 41 -3.42 6.22 -15.11
N ALA A 42 -4.27 6.43 -16.13
CA ALA A 42 -4.36 5.56 -17.31
C ALA A 42 -3.03 5.47 -18.06
N GLU A 43 -2.37 6.60 -18.35
CA GLU A 43 -1.10 6.66 -19.09
C GLU A 43 0.01 5.85 -18.40
N ARG A 44 0.06 5.86 -17.06
CA ARG A 44 1.02 5.04 -16.31
C ARG A 44 0.68 3.55 -16.35
N LEU A 45 -0.62 3.21 -16.40
CA LEU A 45 -1.05 1.82 -16.56
C LEU A 45 -0.71 1.27 -17.94
N GLU A 46 -0.83 2.07 -18.98
CA GLU A 46 -0.43 1.72 -20.35
C GLU A 46 1.07 1.44 -20.47
N GLN A 47 1.90 2.21 -19.74
CA GLN A 47 3.34 1.94 -19.63
C GLN A 47 3.60 0.56 -18.99
N VAL A 48 2.92 0.28 -17.86
CA VAL A 48 3.04 -1.01 -17.17
C VAL A 48 2.51 -2.15 -18.03
N GLU A 49 1.42 -1.94 -18.76
CA GLU A 49 0.90 -2.92 -19.73
C GLU A 49 1.94 -3.24 -20.81
N ALA A 50 2.53 -2.22 -21.42
CA ALA A 50 3.55 -2.41 -22.46
C ALA A 50 4.75 -3.22 -21.91
N GLU A 51 5.20 -2.92 -20.69
CA GLU A 51 6.25 -3.69 -20.03
C GLU A 51 5.81 -5.15 -19.77
N CYS A 52 4.57 -5.39 -19.29
CA CYS A 52 4.04 -6.74 -19.08
C CYS A 52 3.94 -7.52 -20.39
N ARG A 53 3.46 -6.89 -21.47
CA ARG A 53 3.37 -7.50 -22.80
C ARG A 53 4.76 -7.84 -23.37
N SER A 54 5.77 -7.01 -23.16
CA SER A 54 7.14 -7.31 -23.57
C SER A 54 7.72 -8.55 -22.88
N LEU A 55 7.15 -8.93 -21.72
CA LEU A 55 7.46 -10.15 -20.98
C LEU A 55 6.58 -11.35 -21.39
N GLY A 56 5.73 -11.19 -22.43
CA GLY A 56 4.86 -12.23 -22.97
C GLY A 56 3.53 -12.42 -22.23
N ALA A 57 3.14 -11.50 -21.36
CA ALA A 57 1.89 -11.63 -20.60
C ALA A 57 0.70 -10.98 -21.32
N GLU A 58 -0.47 -11.61 -21.20
CA GLU A 58 -1.74 -10.96 -21.52
C GLU A 58 -2.07 -9.97 -20.39
N THR A 59 -2.29 -8.69 -20.74
CA THR A 59 -2.54 -7.63 -19.75
C THR A 59 -3.77 -6.83 -20.14
N LEU A 60 -4.57 -6.45 -19.15
CA LEU A 60 -5.75 -5.60 -19.26
C LEU A 60 -5.56 -4.34 -18.42
N VAL A 61 -5.67 -3.17 -19.05
CA VAL A 61 -5.67 -1.88 -18.34
C VAL A 61 -7.10 -1.51 -17.97
N VAL A 62 -7.33 -1.26 -16.68
CA VAL A 62 -8.62 -0.78 -16.16
C VAL A 62 -8.39 0.43 -15.27
N PRO A 63 -8.53 1.66 -15.79
CA PRO A 63 -8.51 2.86 -14.95
C PRO A 63 -9.57 2.74 -13.86
N THR A 64 -9.14 2.89 -12.58
CA THR A 64 -10.00 2.62 -11.43
C THR A 64 -9.60 3.49 -10.25
N ASP A 65 -10.55 4.23 -9.72
CA ASP A 65 -10.48 4.78 -8.36
C ASP A 65 -11.13 3.77 -7.41
N VAL A 66 -10.34 3.19 -6.52
CA VAL A 66 -10.84 2.16 -5.59
C VAL A 66 -11.75 2.72 -4.49
N SER A 67 -11.78 4.05 -4.28
CA SER A 67 -12.75 4.68 -3.38
C SER A 67 -14.17 4.72 -3.98
N ASP A 68 -14.29 4.51 -5.29
CA ASP A 68 -15.56 4.39 -6.00
C ASP A 68 -15.95 2.90 -6.12
N GLU A 69 -17.02 2.51 -5.44
CA GLU A 69 -17.52 1.14 -5.42
C GLU A 69 -17.92 0.64 -6.81
N ALA A 70 -18.56 1.50 -7.63
CA ALA A 70 -18.98 1.12 -8.98
C ALA A 70 -17.79 0.82 -9.89
N GLN A 71 -16.68 1.57 -9.75
CA GLN A 71 -15.44 1.30 -10.48
C GLN A 71 -14.77 0.00 -9.99
N CYS A 72 -14.81 -0.30 -8.70
CA CYS A 72 -14.32 -1.58 -8.17
C CYS A 72 -15.11 -2.77 -8.74
N LYS A 73 -16.44 -2.65 -8.83
CA LYS A 73 -17.30 -3.63 -9.49
C LYS A 73 -16.92 -3.80 -10.96
N ALA A 74 -16.86 -2.70 -11.70
CA ALA A 74 -16.50 -2.70 -13.13
C ALA A 74 -15.10 -3.29 -13.40
N LEU A 75 -14.12 -3.07 -12.52
CA LEU A 75 -12.80 -3.67 -12.60
C LEU A 75 -12.87 -5.19 -12.62
N VAL A 76 -13.63 -5.78 -11.70
CA VAL A 76 -13.78 -7.23 -11.59
C VAL A 76 -14.53 -7.77 -12.80
N GLU A 77 -15.67 -7.15 -13.17
CA GLU A 77 -16.49 -7.58 -14.30
C GLU A 77 -15.72 -7.56 -15.62
N LYS A 78 -14.98 -6.47 -15.90
CA LYS A 78 -14.13 -6.35 -17.10
C LYS A 78 -13.02 -7.40 -17.11
N THR A 79 -12.42 -7.69 -15.96
CA THR A 79 -11.35 -8.70 -15.86
C THR A 79 -11.91 -10.10 -16.16
N VAL A 80 -13.07 -10.45 -15.60
CA VAL A 80 -13.71 -11.74 -15.82
C VAL A 80 -14.22 -11.85 -17.26
N ALA A 81 -14.78 -10.79 -17.82
CA ALA A 81 -15.21 -10.77 -19.23
C ALA A 81 -14.02 -11.00 -20.20
N ALA A 82 -12.85 -10.40 -19.91
CA ALA A 82 -11.67 -10.52 -20.75
C ALA A 82 -10.97 -11.89 -20.62
N PHE A 83 -10.93 -12.47 -19.42
CA PHE A 83 -10.08 -13.65 -19.15
C PHE A 83 -10.85 -14.89 -18.70
N GLY A 84 -12.18 -14.79 -18.51
CA GLY A 84 -13.07 -15.91 -18.19
C GLY A 84 -13.09 -16.35 -16.72
N LYS A 85 -12.19 -15.84 -15.87
CA LYS A 85 -12.04 -16.22 -14.45
C LYS A 85 -11.29 -15.18 -13.64
N LEU A 86 -11.20 -15.39 -12.32
CA LEU A 86 -10.32 -14.64 -11.44
C LEU A 86 -9.70 -15.59 -10.40
N ASP A 87 -8.38 -15.74 -10.42
CA ASP A 87 -7.62 -16.62 -9.52
C ASP A 87 -7.01 -15.89 -8.33
N MET A 88 -6.68 -14.59 -8.47
CA MET A 88 -6.07 -13.82 -7.39
C MET A 88 -6.44 -12.34 -7.47
N LEU A 89 -6.74 -11.75 -6.31
CA LEU A 89 -6.88 -10.31 -6.11
C LEU A 89 -5.75 -9.79 -5.22
N ILE A 90 -5.01 -8.77 -5.69
CA ILE A 90 -4.00 -8.06 -4.90
C ILE A 90 -4.49 -6.64 -4.62
N ASN A 91 -4.97 -6.41 -3.40
CA ASN A 91 -5.34 -5.11 -2.88
C ASN A 91 -4.07 -4.38 -2.42
N ASN A 92 -3.53 -3.53 -3.31
CA ASN A 92 -2.30 -2.79 -3.08
C ASN A 92 -2.51 -1.26 -3.15
N ALA A 93 -3.58 -0.78 -3.74
CA ALA A 93 -3.88 0.66 -3.77
C ALA A 93 -3.86 1.27 -2.36
N GLY A 94 -3.29 2.46 -2.24
CA GLY A 94 -3.24 3.14 -0.96
C GLY A 94 -2.56 4.49 -1.03
N LEU A 95 -2.85 5.33 -0.05
CA LEU A 95 -2.23 6.64 0.17
C LEU A 95 -1.99 6.85 1.67
N ALA A 96 -1.22 7.86 2.03
CA ALA A 96 -1.05 8.27 3.42
C ALA A 96 -0.99 9.79 3.53
N VAL A 97 -1.58 10.29 4.61
CA VAL A 97 -1.46 11.68 5.07
C VAL A 97 -0.52 11.70 6.26
N THR A 98 0.46 12.61 6.24
CA THR A 98 1.40 12.79 7.34
C THR A 98 1.18 14.15 7.97
N ALA A 99 0.39 14.19 9.03
CA ALA A 99 0.06 15.37 9.80
C ALA A 99 -0.26 14.97 11.26
N LEU A 100 -0.09 15.89 12.21
CA LEU A 100 -0.74 15.74 13.51
C LEU A 100 -2.26 15.80 13.30
N PHE A 101 -3.00 14.96 14.02
CA PHE A 101 -4.46 14.90 13.86
C PHE A 101 -5.13 16.25 14.15
N GLY A 102 -4.63 16.98 15.17
CA GLY A 102 -5.14 18.32 15.52
C GLY A 102 -4.79 19.43 14.54
N ASP A 103 -3.85 19.21 13.60
CA ASP A 103 -3.44 20.20 12.59
C ASP A 103 -4.21 20.05 11.27
N LEU A 104 -5.05 19.02 11.15
CA LEU A 104 -5.91 18.85 9.96
C LEU A 104 -6.96 19.96 9.92
N PRO A 105 -7.15 20.61 8.76
CA PRO A 105 -8.17 21.68 8.62
C PRO A 105 -9.60 21.14 8.77
N ASP A 106 -9.81 19.87 8.38
CA ASP A 106 -11.06 19.13 8.48
C ASP A 106 -10.77 17.62 8.47
N LEU A 107 -11.81 16.79 8.41
CA LEU A 107 -11.70 15.34 8.38
C LEU A 107 -11.69 14.72 6.97
N ASP A 108 -11.71 15.50 5.91
CA ASP A 108 -11.87 14.96 4.56
C ASP A 108 -10.66 14.14 4.12
N LEU A 109 -9.44 14.62 4.39
CA LEU A 109 -8.22 13.84 4.15
C LEU A 109 -8.15 12.56 4.98
N PHE A 110 -8.65 12.61 6.22
CA PHE A 110 -8.73 11.42 7.06
C PHE A 110 -9.69 10.39 6.45
N ARG A 111 -10.92 10.82 6.10
CA ARG A 111 -11.94 9.96 5.46
C ARG A 111 -11.43 9.40 4.15
N HIS A 112 -10.88 10.25 3.28
CA HIS A 112 -10.34 9.83 1.99
C HIS A 112 -9.23 8.77 2.13
N THR A 113 -8.37 8.89 3.15
CA THR A 113 -7.35 7.86 3.43
C THR A 113 -8.00 6.53 3.77
N VAL A 114 -9.06 6.52 4.57
CA VAL A 114 -9.79 5.31 4.95
C VAL A 114 -10.55 4.74 3.75
N ASP A 115 -11.19 5.59 2.95
CA ASP A 115 -11.93 5.18 1.77
C ASP A 115 -11.04 4.47 0.76
N VAL A 116 -9.88 5.03 0.43
CA VAL A 116 -8.94 4.41 -0.50
C VAL A 116 -8.30 3.15 0.07
N ASN A 117 -7.76 3.21 1.30
CA ASN A 117 -6.94 2.11 1.82
C ASN A 117 -7.76 0.95 2.34
N PHE A 118 -8.91 1.23 2.94
CA PHE A 118 -9.74 0.22 3.61
C PHE A 118 -10.98 -0.11 2.78
N TYR A 119 -11.87 0.85 2.53
CA TYR A 119 -13.09 0.58 1.76
C TYR A 119 -12.78 0.16 0.33
N GLY A 120 -11.76 0.73 -0.32
CA GLY A 120 -11.33 0.28 -1.64
C GLY A 120 -10.91 -1.19 -1.67
N ALA A 121 -10.21 -1.65 -0.63
CA ALA A 121 -9.86 -3.06 -0.51
C ALA A 121 -11.08 -3.95 -0.21
N VAL A 122 -12.04 -3.46 0.61
CA VAL A 122 -13.32 -4.15 0.90
C VAL A 122 -14.15 -4.28 -0.37
N ASN A 123 -14.35 -3.19 -1.11
CA ASN A 123 -15.15 -3.15 -2.35
C ASN A 123 -14.59 -4.11 -3.40
N CYS A 124 -13.29 -4.02 -3.72
CA CYS A 124 -12.65 -4.94 -4.66
C CYS A 124 -12.80 -6.40 -4.21
N THR A 125 -12.64 -6.66 -2.91
CA THR A 125 -12.78 -8.02 -2.36
C THR A 125 -14.21 -8.53 -2.48
N TYR A 126 -15.21 -7.70 -2.17
CA TYR A 126 -16.63 -8.07 -2.24
C TYR A 126 -17.03 -8.55 -3.65
N TYR A 127 -16.69 -7.78 -4.66
CA TYR A 127 -17.03 -8.13 -6.06
C TYR A 127 -16.17 -9.27 -6.61
N ALA A 128 -14.93 -9.42 -6.17
CA ALA A 128 -14.07 -10.52 -6.59
C ALA A 128 -14.42 -11.86 -5.94
N LEU A 129 -15.07 -11.85 -4.77
CA LEU A 129 -15.24 -13.01 -3.93
C LEU A 129 -15.98 -14.18 -4.60
N PRO A 130 -17.08 -14.00 -5.38
CA PRO A 130 -17.75 -15.10 -6.07
C PRO A 130 -16.79 -15.88 -6.99
N PHE A 131 -15.98 -15.18 -7.76
CA PHE A 131 -15.02 -15.76 -8.71
C PHE A 131 -13.84 -16.43 -8.00
N LEU A 132 -13.33 -15.79 -6.94
CA LEU A 132 -12.28 -16.37 -6.12
C LEU A 132 -12.72 -17.64 -5.40
N LYS A 133 -13.98 -17.74 -4.97
CA LYS A 133 -14.56 -18.98 -4.41
C LYS A 133 -14.57 -20.10 -5.44
N GLN A 134 -15.00 -19.82 -6.68
CA GLN A 134 -15.00 -20.80 -7.77
C GLN A 134 -13.59 -21.32 -8.08
N ALA A 135 -12.61 -20.42 -8.10
CA ALA A 135 -11.22 -20.76 -8.41
C ALA A 135 -10.44 -21.34 -7.20
N ARG A 136 -11.03 -21.40 -5.99
CA ARG A 136 -10.29 -21.62 -4.73
C ARG A 136 -9.05 -20.71 -4.67
N GLY A 137 -9.26 -19.44 -5.03
CA GLY A 137 -8.26 -18.46 -5.35
C GLY A 137 -7.51 -17.89 -4.15
N ARG A 138 -7.00 -16.68 -4.33
CA ARG A 138 -6.18 -15.97 -3.32
C ARG A 138 -6.57 -14.52 -3.22
N ILE A 139 -6.56 -13.99 -2.00
CA ILE A 139 -6.59 -12.57 -1.70
C ILE A 139 -5.25 -12.20 -1.08
N VAL A 140 -4.60 -11.19 -1.61
CA VAL A 140 -3.39 -10.60 -1.06
C VAL A 140 -3.68 -9.15 -0.70
N ALA A 141 -3.48 -8.77 0.54
CA ALA A 141 -3.70 -7.42 1.01
C ALA A 141 -2.37 -6.78 1.43
N ILE A 142 -1.98 -5.70 0.76
CA ILE A 142 -0.79 -4.92 1.11
C ILE A 142 -1.16 -3.96 2.24
N SER A 143 -0.90 -4.40 3.45
CA SER A 143 -1.01 -3.59 4.66
C SER A 143 0.30 -2.83 4.92
N SER A 144 0.71 -2.73 6.15
CA SER A 144 1.94 -2.10 6.61
C SER A 144 2.26 -2.59 8.02
N LEU A 145 3.46 -2.38 8.50
CA LEU A 145 3.73 -2.45 9.94
C LEU A 145 2.95 -1.38 10.70
N GLY A 146 2.56 -0.26 10.06
CA GLY A 146 1.61 0.72 10.59
C GLY A 146 0.20 0.18 10.87
N GLY A 147 -0.14 -1.01 10.39
CA GLY A 147 -1.35 -1.75 10.77
C GLY A 147 -1.17 -2.68 11.97
N LYS A 148 0.02 -2.78 12.54
CA LYS A 148 0.36 -3.57 13.74
C LYS A 148 0.91 -2.72 14.87
N THR A 149 1.57 -1.61 14.54
CA THR A 149 2.08 -0.65 15.51
C THR A 149 1.80 0.76 15.01
N ALA A 150 1.28 1.62 15.89
CA ALA A 150 0.96 2.99 15.52
C ALA A 150 2.24 3.79 15.21
N ILE A 151 2.12 4.75 14.32
CA ILE A 151 3.17 5.68 13.93
C ILE A 151 2.61 7.10 14.13
N PRO A 152 3.24 7.96 14.94
CA PRO A 152 2.83 9.36 15.05
C PRO A 152 2.72 10.03 13.66
N TYR A 153 1.90 11.05 13.54
CA TYR A 153 1.58 11.78 12.29
C TYR A 153 0.82 10.99 11.21
N ASN A 154 0.52 9.71 11.44
CA ASN A 154 -0.10 8.84 10.44
C ASN A 154 -1.39 8.21 10.97
N SER A 155 -2.20 8.96 11.73
CA SER A 155 -3.39 8.42 12.41
C SER A 155 -4.41 7.82 11.42
N SER A 156 -4.74 8.51 10.31
CA SER A 156 -5.65 8.00 9.28
C SER A 156 -5.11 6.76 8.58
N TYR A 157 -3.82 6.79 8.24
CA TYR A 157 -3.15 5.65 7.61
C TYR A 157 -3.12 4.43 8.54
N CYS A 158 -2.71 4.62 9.80
CA CYS A 158 -2.71 3.54 10.78
C CYS A 158 -4.12 2.99 11.00
N ALA A 159 -5.13 3.85 11.18
CA ALA A 159 -6.52 3.43 11.33
C ALA A 159 -6.98 2.57 10.16
N SER A 160 -6.71 3.01 8.90
CA SER A 160 -7.07 2.25 7.71
C SER A 160 -6.37 0.88 7.64
N LYS A 161 -5.07 0.83 7.99
CA LYS A 161 -4.30 -0.42 7.95
C LYS A 161 -4.63 -1.38 9.11
N TYR A 162 -4.99 -0.87 10.29
CA TYR A 162 -5.56 -1.70 11.38
C TYR A 162 -6.93 -2.25 11.00
N GLY A 163 -7.79 -1.43 10.38
CA GLY A 163 -9.09 -1.88 9.83
C GLY A 163 -8.93 -3.05 8.86
N MET A 164 -7.94 -2.98 7.96
CA MET A 164 -7.62 -4.10 7.05
C MET A 164 -7.30 -5.39 7.83
N HIS A 165 -6.54 -5.32 8.94
CA HIS A 165 -6.24 -6.51 9.73
C HIS A 165 -7.49 -7.12 10.35
N GLY A 166 -8.36 -6.32 10.97
CA GLY A 166 -9.62 -6.79 11.52
C GLY A 166 -10.50 -7.47 10.46
N PHE A 167 -10.69 -6.80 9.32
CA PHE A 167 -11.48 -7.31 8.21
C PHE A 167 -10.93 -8.62 7.62
N TYR A 168 -9.65 -8.64 7.24
CA TYR A 168 -9.08 -9.82 6.59
C TYR A 168 -8.82 -10.98 7.54
N ASP A 169 -8.62 -10.74 8.83
CA ASP A 169 -8.52 -11.81 9.82
C ASP A 169 -9.86 -12.51 10.01
N SER A 170 -10.97 -11.75 10.05
CA SER A 170 -12.33 -12.32 10.06
C SER A 170 -12.64 -13.07 8.76
N LEU A 171 -12.43 -12.41 7.61
CA LEU A 171 -12.73 -12.98 6.30
C LEU A 171 -11.94 -14.28 6.02
N ARG A 172 -10.71 -14.41 6.53
CA ARG A 172 -9.91 -15.62 6.41
C ARG A 172 -10.57 -16.83 7.06
N MET A 173 -11.22 -16.64 8.19
CA MET A 173 -11.97 -17.69 8.89
C MET A 173 -13.21 -18.09 8.11
N GLU A 174 -13.96 -17.14 7.59
CA GLU A 174 -15.15 -17.34 6.77
C GLU A 174 -14.85 -18.08 5.45
N LEU A 175 -13.66 -17.81 4.87
CA LEU A 175 -13.24 -18.38 3.59
C LEU A 175 -12.50 -19.72 3.69
N ARG A 176 -12.38 -20.29 4.88
CA ARG A 176 -11.69 -21.56 5.09
C ARG A 176 -12.32 -22.72 4.28
N GLN A 177 -13.66 -22.84 4.31
CA GLN A 177 -14.37 -23.91 3.61
C GLN A 177 -14.35 -23.75 2.08
N PRO A 178 -14.59 -22.56 1.50
CA PRO A 178 -14.41 -22.33 0.07
C PRO A 178 -12.97 -22.50 -0.43
N GLY A 179 -11.99 -22.57 0.49
CA GLY A 179 -10.59 -22.78 0.14
C GLY A 179 -9.89 -21.55 -0.45
N VAL A 180 -10.46 -20.35 -0.26
CA VAL A 180 -9.80 -19.08 -0.63
C VAL A 180 -8.81 -18.70 0.46
N SER A 181 -7.55 -18.47 0.09
CA SER A 181 -6.54 -18.00 1.04
C SER A 181 -6.49 -16.48 1.11
N VAL A 182 -6.26 -15.96 2.32
CA VAL A 182 -6.05 -14.54 2.57
C VAL A 182 -4.66 -14.34 3.16
N THR A 183 -3.81 -13.61 2.44
CA THR A 183 -2.43 -13.30 2.82
C THR A 183 -2.27 -11.83 3.10
N MET A 184 -1.89 -11.47 4.32
CA MET A 184 -1.56 -10.10 4.71
C MET A 184 -0.06 -9.85 4.53
N ILE A 185 0.28 -8.77 3.86
CA ILE A 185 1.67 -8.33 3.68
C ILE A 185 1.86 -7.03 4.44
N CYS A 186 2.83 -7.02 5.35
CA CYS A 186 3.14 -5.87 6.19
C CYS A 186 4.57 -5.40 5.90
N PRO A 187 4.77 -4.60 4.84
CA PRO A 187 6.08 -4.04 4.54
C PRO A 187 6.54 -3.09 5.64
N TRP A 188 7.87 -3.00 5.81
CA TRP A 188 8.57 -1.89 6.41
C TRP A 188 8.77 -0.80 5.33
N TRP A 189 9.80 0.01 5.43
CA TRP A 189 10.14 1.01 4.42
C TRP A 189 10.51 0.34 3.09
N VAL A 190 9.78 0.67 2.02
CA VAL A 190 10.04 0.20 0.66
C VAL A 190 10.30 1.40 -0.24
N ALA A 191 11.41 1.39 -0.97
CA ALA A 191 11.79 2.46 -1.89
C ALA A 191 10.80 2.51 -3.07
N THR A 192 9.88 3.47 -3.03
CA THR A 192 8.81 3.66 -4.02
C THR A 192 8.39 5.13 -4.09
N GLU A 193 7.71 5.54 -5.15
CA GLU A 193 7.08 6.85 -5.25
C GLU A 193 6.06 7.15 -4.13
N PHE A 194 5.64 6.15 -3.36
CA PHE A 194 4.68 6.34 -2.25
C PHE A 194 5.13 7.41 -1.25
N HIS A 195 6.43 7.46 -0.95
CA HIS A 195 6.97 8.42 0.02
C HIS A 195 7.02 9.86 -0.52
N THR A 196 7.18 10.03 -1.83
CA THR A 196 7.12 11.34 -2.48
C THR A 196 5.67 11.80 -2.69
N ALA A 197 4.74 10.85 -2.74
CA ALA A 197 3.30 11.06 -2.87
C ALA A 197 2.57 11.18 -1.53
N LEU A 198 3.27 11.11 -0.38
CA LEU A 198 2.68 11.38 0.93
C LEU A 198 2.08 12.78 0.95
N LEU A 199 0.84 12.87 1.38
CA LEU A 199 0.14 14.16 1.51
C LEU A 199 0.48 14.81 2.85
N ASP A 200 0.59 16.12 2.87
CA ASP A 200 0.63 16.91 4.09
C ASP A 200 -0.79 17.21 4.62
N LYS A 201 -0.88 18.08 5.65
CA LYS A 201 -2.16 18.48 6.26
C LYS A 201 -3.12 19.19 5.29
N ASP A 202 -2.60 19.81 4.23
CA ASP A 202 -3.35 20.56 3.23
C ASP A 202 -3.63 19.71 1.96
N GLY A 203 -3.29 18.42 1.99
CA GLY A 203 -3.48 17.51 0.86
C GLY A 203 -2.44 17.67 -0.27
N VAL A 204 -1.35 18.39 -0.01
CA VAL A 204 -0.29 18.63 -0.98
C VAL A 204 0.75 17.50 -0.91
N PRO A 205 1.15 16.90 -2.05
CA PRO A 205 2.22 15.91 -2.06
C PRO A 205 3.55 16.51 -1.57
N ARG A 206 4.24 15.79 -0.68
CA ARG A 206 5.51 16.26 -0.07
C ARG A 206 6.65 16.44 -1.06
N GLY A 207 6.57 15.83 -2.24
CA GLY A 207 7.58 15.93 -3.29
C GLY A 207 8.85 15.11 -3.03
N ALA A 208 9.74 15.11 -4.03
CA ALA A 208 10.94 14.26 -4.06
C ALA A 208 11.98 14.65 -2.98
N GLU A 209 12.16 15.93 -2.70
CA GLU A 209 13.19 16.41 -1.78
C GLU A 209 13.01 15.90 -0.34
N ARG A 210 11.74 15.81 0.14
CA ARG A 210 11.44 15.32 1.50
C ARG A 210 11.26 13.81 1.59
N GLY A 211 11.07 13.12 0.46
CA GLY A 211 10.89 11.66 0.41
C GLY A 211 12.21 10.89 0.35
N GLN A 212 13.28 11.49 -0.20
CA GLN A 212 14.56 10.81 -0.39
C GLN A 212 15.34 10.61 0.93
N ASP A 213 15.19 11.51 1.90
CA ASP A 213 15.86 11.40 3.22
C ASP A 213 15.44 10.13 4.00
N LEU A 214 14.35 9.48 3.59
CA LEU A 214 13.86 8.24 4.20
C LEU A 214 14.53 6.98 3.62
N TYR A 215 15.29 7.10 2.54
CA TYR A 215 15.96 5.97 1.91
C TYR A 215 17.37 5.79 2.43
N THR A 216 17.59 4.66 3.06
CA THR A 216 18.94 4.20 3.45
C THR A 216 19.34 3.02 2.57
N SER A 217 20.63 2.64 2.59
CA SER A 217 21.12 1.42 1.92
C SER A 217 20.41 0.14 2.38
N LYS A 218 19.68 0.20 3.50
CA LYS A 218 18.91 -0.91 4.07
C LYS A 218 17.43 -0.89 3.67
N THR A 219 16.99 0.10 2.90
CA THR A 219 15.59 0.20 2.44
C THR A 219 15.31 -0.86 1.39
N MET A 220 14.22 -1.60 1.57
CA MET A 220 13.84 -2.68 0.64
C MET A 220 13.40 -2.11 -0.72
N SER A 221 13.82 -2.71 -1.83
CA SER A 221 13.32 -2.35 -3.15
C SER A 221 11.90 -2.86 -3.38
N ALA A 222 11.12 -2.17 -4.23
CA ALA A 222 9.79 -2.62 -4.66
C ALA A 222 9.82 -4.02 -5.29
N LYS A 223 10.86 -4.31 -6.09
CA LYS A 223 11.11 -5.64 -6.67
C LYS A 223 11.20 -6.72 -5.59
N ARG A 224 12.01 -6.50 -4.55
CA ARG A 224 12.19 -7.46 -3.46
C ARG A 224 10.91 -7.64 -2.65
N CYS A 225 10.17 -6.57 -2.41
CA CYS A 225 8.87 -6.63 -1.76
C CYS A 225 7.88 -7.48 -2.56
N ALA A 226 7.82 -7.28 -3.89
CA ALA A 226 6.96 -8.06 -4.79
C ALA A 226 7.34 -9.56 -4.79
N GLU A 227 8.63 -9.90 -4.84
CA GLU A 227 9.11 -11.29 -4.76
C GLU A 227 8.63 -11.99 -3.49
N ILE A 228 8.80 -11.35 -2.33
CA ILE A 228 8.37 -11.89 -1.03
C ILE A 228 6.86 -12.03 -1.00
N THR A 229 6.13 -11.04 -1.50
CA THR A 229 4.67 -11.04 -1.57
C THR A 229 4.14 -12.20 -2.39
N LEU A 230 4.63 -12.38 -3.61
CA LEU A 230 4.19 -13.45 -4.50
C LEU A 230 4.59 -14.83 -3.97
N ARG A 231 5.75 -14.97 -3.35
CA ARG A 231 6.12 -16.20 -2.66
C ARG A 231 5.15 -16.53 -1.52
N ALA A 232 4.79 -15.53 -0.71
CA ALA A 232 3.83 -15.72 0.38
C ALA A 232 2.43 -16.10 -0.14
N ALA A 233 1.99 -15.46 -1.24
CA ALA A 233 0.72 -15.79 -1.91
C ALA A 233 0.73 -17.22 -2.48
N TYR A 234 1.82 -17.64 -3.11
CA TYR A 234 2.01 -19.00 -3.62
C TYR A 234 1.91 -20.04 -2.51
N ASP A 235 2.64 -19.81 -1.41
CA ASP A 235 2.67 -20.69 -0.22
C ASP A 235 1.42 -20.54 0.67
N ARG A 236 0.43 -19.71 0.26
CA ARG A 236 -0.80 -19.42 1.02
C ARG A 236 -0.54 -19.03 2.48
N ARG A 237 0.50 -18.23 2.71
CA ARG A 237 0.87 -17.77 4.05
C ARG A 237 -0.20 -16.83 4.61
N ARG A 238 -0.45 -16.93 5.91
CA ARG A 238 -1.39 -16.05 6.62
C ARG A 238 -0.92 -14.60 6.59
N GLU A 239 0.33 -14.37 6.94
CA GLU A 239 0.89 -13.03 7.11
C GLU A 239 2.41 -13.03 6.94
N ILE A 240 2.94 -11.94 6.40
CA ILE A 240 4.39 -11.67 6.33
C ILE A 240 4.67 -10.28 6.89
N LEU A 241 5.41 -10.22 7.98
CA LEU A 241 6.00 -8.97 8.50
C LEU A 241 7.40 -8.82 7.89
N MET A 242 7.65 -7.71 7.18
CA MET A 242 8.93 -7.48 6.50
C MET A 242 9.81 -6.51 7.29
N GLY A 243 11.13 -6.71 7.21
CA GLY A 243 12.14 -5.83 7.79
C GLY A 243 12.31 -5.95 9.31
N PRO A 244 13.12 -5.04 9.90
CA PRO A 244 13.47 -5.11 11.32
C PRO A 244 12.31 -4.76 12.27
N GLY A 245 11.28 -4.06 11.77
CA GLY A 245 10.11 -3.68 12.54
C GLY A 245 9.28 -4.85 13.10
N ARG A 246 9.57 -6.10 12.66
CA ARG A 246 8.94 -7.30 13.24
C ARG A 246 9.09 -7.38 14.76
N LEU A 247 10.29 -7.02 15.25
CA LEU A 247 10.55 -7.02 16.69
C LEU A 247 9.70 -5.98 17.41
N ALA A 248 9.54 -4.78 16.83
CA ALA A 248 8.70 -3.72 17.40
C ALA A 248 7.23 -4.15 17.56
N VAL A 249 6.69 -4.92 16.60
CA VAL A 249 5.33 -5.47 16.69
C VAL A 249 5.18 -6.40 17.91
N TRP A 250 6.14 -7.30 18.13
CA TRP A 250 6.13 -8.19 19.29
C TRP A 250 6.33 -7.44 20.60
N LEU A 251 7.29 -6.51 20.65
CA LEU A 251 7.54 -5.70 21.84
C LEU A 251 6.33 -4.86 22.21
N LYS A 252 5.57 -4.33 21.24
CA LYS A 252 4.35 -3.57 21.51
C LYS A 252 3.30 -4.40 22.24
N VAL A 253 3.19 -5.69 21.96
CA VAL A 253 2.24 -6.57 22.66
C VAL A 253 2.64 -6.76 24.13
N ILE A 254 3.95 -6.85 24.42
CA ILE A 254 4.47 -7.16 25.76
C ILE A 254 4.72 -5.89 26.57
N THR A 255 5.20 -4.83 25.93
CA THR A 255 5.61 -3.57 26.57
C THR A 255 5.02 -2.35 25.84
N PRO A 256 3.67 -2.18 25.78
CA PRO A 256 3.04 -1.13 24.96
C PRO A 256 3.50 0.28 25.37
N GLY A 257 3.54 0.61 26.65
CA GLY A 257 3.97 1.93 27.11
C GLY A 257 5.43 2.27 26.76
N PHE A 258 6.34 1.31 26.82
CA PHE A 258 7.71 1.51 26.37
C PHE A 258 7.77 1.77 24.84
N MET A 259 6.98 1.05 24.08
CA MET A 259 6.94 1.23 22.62
C MET A 259 6.32 2.57 22.22
N ASP A 260 5.32 3.05 22.95
CA ASP A 260 4.74 4.37 22.73
C ASP A 260 5.75 5.48 23.08
N TRP A 261 6.46 5.36 24.19
CA TRP A 261 7.55 6.27 24.57
C TRP A 261 8.66 6.27 23.50
N LEU A 262 9.08 5.10 23.03
CA LEU A 262 10.09 4.97 21.96
C LEU A 262 9.62 5.61 20.66
N ALA A 263 8.37 5.39 20.27
CA ALA A 263 7.80 5.99 19.06
C ALA A 263 7.76 7.53 19.16
N VAL A 264 7.42 8.09 20.30
CA VAL A 264 7.49 9.54 20.55
C VAL A 264 8.90 10.05 20.41
N LYS A 265 9.87 9.40 21.05
CA LYS A 265 11.30 9.78 21.01
C LYS A 265 11.88 9.74 19.60
N VAL A 266 11.58 8.69 18.84
CA VAL A 266 12.18 8.44 17.51
C VAL A 266 11.48 9.23 16.41
N PHE A 267 10.15 9.33 16.46
CA PHE A 267 9.38 9.91 15.35
C PHE A 267 8.80 11.29 15.64
N LEU A 268 8.34 11.56 16.88
CA LEU A 268 7.63 12.79 17.20
C LEU A 268 8.58 13.92 17.61
N GLU A 269 9.45 13.68 18.61
CA GLU A 269 10.32 14.72 19.14
C GLU A 269 11.25 15.38 18.09
N PRO A 270 11.88 14.64 17.15
CA PRO A 270 12.75 15.27 16.17
C PRO A 270 12.00 16.26 15.25
N VAL A 271 10.75 15.92 14.89
CA VAL A 271 9.92 16.78 14.04
C VAL A 271 9.45 18.01 14.79
N VAL A 272 8.99 17.83 16.04
CA VAL A 272 8.56 18.97 16.90
C VAL A 272 9.72 19.92 17.18
N ARG A 273 10.92 19.40 17.49
CA ARG A 273 12.11 20.23 17.68
C ARG A 273 12.46 21.04 16.43
N ARG A 274 12.43 20.41 15.24
CA ARG A 274 12.70 21.08 13.97
C ARG A 274 11.65 22.16 13.67
N ALA A 275 10.39 21.90 13.94
CA ALA A 275 9.31 22.87 13.75
C ALA A 275 9.49 24.09 14.68
N ARG A 276 9.83 23.87 15.95
CA ARG A 276 10.11 24.96 16.91
C ARG A 276 11.30 25.80 16.47
N SER A 277 12.42 25.18 16.09
CA SER A 277 13.60 25.91 15.62
C SER A 277 13.32 26.77 14.38
N VAL A 278 12.48 26.30 13.48
CA VAL A 278 12.05 27.07 12.29
C VAL A 278 11.15 28.23 12.69
N GLN A 279 10.24 28.03 13.65
CA GLN A 279 9.37 29.10 14.16
C GLN A 279 10.19 30.16 14.90
N GLU A 280 11.06 29.76 15.81
CA GLU A 280 11.98 30.65 16.52
C GLU A 280 12.87 31.46 15.56
N TRP A 281 13.34 30.83 14.46
CA TRP A 281 14.09 31.52 13.42
C TRP A 281 13.24 32.56 12.67
N ARG A 282 11.96 32.25 12.39
CA ARG A 282 11.01 33.21 11.77
C ARG A 282 10.68 34.36 12.70
N ASP A 283 10.49 34.09 13.98
CA ASP A 283 10.13 35.08 15.00
C ASP A 283 11.30 36.01 15.34
N GLN A 284 12.56 35.56 15.14
CA GLN A 284 13.79 36.37 15.32
C GLN A 284 14.08 37.29 14.11
N GLY A 285 13.27 37.30 13.07
CA GLY A 285 13.45 38.10 11.87
C GLY A 285 14.56 37.57 10.96
N SER A 286 14.28 37.39 9.70
CA SER A 286 15.34 37.16 8.70
C SER A 286 16.30 38.35 8.73
N PRO A 287 17.64 38.14 8.74
CA PRO A 287 18.54 39.25 8.60
C PRO A 287 18.22 39.98 7.30
N GLU A 288 17.97 41.31 7.41
CA GLU A 288 17.77 42.17 6.27
C GLU A 288 18.84 41.91 5.23
N LYS A 289 18.43 41.74 3.99
CA LYS A 289 19.37 41.76 2.87
C LYS A 289 20.10 43.09 2.94
N VAL A 290 21.36 43.04 3.32
CA VAL A 290 22.26 44.19 3.16
C VAL A 290 22.39 44.39 1.66
N ASP A 291 21.70 45.41 1.13
CA ASP A 291 21.87 45.88 -0.23
C ASP A 291 23.34 46.36 -0.33
N HIS A 292 24.12 45.61 -1.09
CA HIS A 292 25.42 46.10 -1.52
C HIS A 292 25.22 47.10 -2.66
N VAL A 293 25.50 48.35 -2.36
CA VAL A 293 25.73 49.42 -3.32
C VAL A 293 26.93 49.09 -4.19
#